data_4d7423c48fc041e6a4d6bcae312faf93
#
_entry.id   4d7423c48fc041e6a4d6bcae312faf93
#
_cell.length_a   1.000
_cell.length_b   1.000
_cell.length_c   1.000
_cell.angle_alpha   90.00
_cell.angle_beta   90.00
_cell.angle_gamma   90.00
#
_symmetry.space_group_name_H-M   'P 1'
#
loop_
_entity.id
_entity.type
_entity.pdbx_description
1 polymer ?
#
loop_
_entity_poly.entity_id
_entity_poly.type
_entity_poly.pdbx_seq_one_letter_code
_entity_poly.pdbx_strand_id
1 'polypeptide(L)'
;TDGLVLKYHKKRFSTFSRDLLAFKQWLLDNNCKDVCMESTGKYWIPVWNILEDVVHVVVANPKWVSAVKGNKDDTKDSRWIGDLFRMGLVPGSFVPNKKIRVLREFTRYRYKLISMRSSERNRFQNAFTVCNSTLDAVLFDMFGKSATAIQNYLLDTDVVNPAYCASLLQRTAKKKSADVMAAVEGFKMSAEQKERVRIIQEHFSDINARVARLDAEINKMVSQYESQISLLC
;
A
#
# COMPACT_ATOMS: atom_id res chain seq x y z
N THR A 1 10.56 22.77 39.84
CA THR A 1 11.66 23.52 39.23
C THR A 1 12.24 24.48 40.29
N ASP A 2 13.06 23.94 41.13
CA ASP A 2 13.98 24.80 41.93
C ASP A 2 14.99 25.36 40.94
N GLY A 3 14.84 26.60 40.61
CA GLY A 3 15.55 27.42 39.67
C GLY A 3 16.79 26.84 38.99
N LEU A 4 16.76 26.76 37.69
CA LEU A 4 17.90 26.70 36.77
C LEU A 4 18.70 25.38 36.61
N VAL A 5 18.55 24.34 37.41
CA VAL A 5 19.29 23.09 37.22
C VAL A 5 18.40 22.00 36.67
N LEU A 6 18.62 21.63 35.38
CA LEU A 6 17.94 20.51 34.73
C LEU A 6 18.48 19.18 35.30
N LYS A 7 17.60 18.33 35.77
CA LYS A 7 17.92 16.96 36.16
C LYS A 7 17.50 16.01 35.03
N TYR A 8 18.42 15.15 34.61
CA TYR A 8 18.18 14.14 33.60
C TYR A 8 18.17 12.76 34.22
N HIS A 9 17.11 12.00 33.97
CA HIS A 9 17.01 10.59 34.33
C HIS A 9 17.10 9.75 33.04
N LYS A 10 18.03 8.79 33.00
CA LYS A 10 18.23 7.91 31.87
C LYS A 10 17.83 6.49 32.23
N LYS A 11 16.97 5.90 31.39
CA LYS A 11 16.63 4.48 31.45
C LYS A 11 16.45 3.94 30.05
N ARG A 12 16.91 2.72 29.81
CA ARG A 12 16.75 2.03 28.53
C ARG A 12 15.65 0.97 28.63
N PHE A 13 14.78 0.90 27.63
CA PHE A 13 13.75 -0.12 27.51
C PHE A 13 13.87 -0.78 26.16
N SER A 14 13.53 -2.07 26.06
CA SER A 14 13.42 -2.74 24.78
C SER A 14 12.05 -2.48 24.14
N THR A 15 11.90 -2.90 22.89
CA THR A 15 10.63 -2.75 22.15
C THR A 15 9.66 -3.93 22.36
N PHE A 16 9.98 -4.88 23.25
CA PHE A 16 9.02 -5.91 23.64
C PHE A 16 7.86 -5.29 24.40
N SER A 17 6.64 -5.79 24.18
CA SER A 17 5.41 -5.25 24.80
C SER A 17 5.54 -5.17 26.33
N ARG A 18 6.16 -6.17 26.97
CA ARG A 18 6.46 -6.17 28.41
C ARG A 18 7.26 -4.94 28.83
N ASP A 19 8.29 -4.62 28.07
CA ASP A 19 9.22 -3.55 28.41
C ASP A 19 8.65 -2.17 28.05
N LEU A 20 7.78 -2.10 27.04
CA LEU A 20 7.01 -0.89 26.73
C LEU A 20 5.95 -0.61 27.82
N LEU A 21 5.34 -1.63 28.40
CA LEU A 21 4.46 -1.47 29.57
C LEU A 21 5.25 -1.02 30.80
N ALA A 22 6.45 -1.56 31.01
CA ALA A 22 7.36 -1.09 32.07
C ALA A 22 7.81 0.37 31.83
N PHE A 23 8.01 0.77 30.58
CA PHE A 23 8.27 2.17 30.21
C PHE A 23 7.08 3.07 30.54
N LYS A 24 5.86 2.67 30.19
CA LYS A 24 4.64 3.39 30.56
C LYS A 24 4.56 3.58 32.08
N GLN A 25 4.77 2.51 32.87
CA GLN A 25 4.73 2.59 34.34
C GLN A 25 5.80 3.54 34.85
N TRP A 26 7.03 3.46 34.30
CA TRP A 26 8.12 4.37 34.70
C TRP A 26 7.81 5.84 34.46
N LEU A 27 7.11 6.18 33.34
CA LEU A 27 6.66 7.55 33.08
C LEU A 27 5.64 8.01 34.15
N LEU A 28 4.68 7.15 34.48
CA LEU A 28 3.67 7.45 35.49
C LEU A 28 4.29 7.64 36.88
N ASP A 29 5.21 6.77 37.29
CA ASP A 29 5.92 6.84 38.58
C ASP A 29 6.74 8.14 38.72
N ASN A 30 7.21 8.67 37.57
CA ASN A 30 7.95 9.94 37.55
C ASN A 30 7.06 11.16 37.24
N ASN A 31 5.71 10.99 37.27
CA ASN A 31 4.74 12.04 36.94
C ASN A 31 5.03 12.75 35.59
N CYS A 32 5.54 11.99 34.62
CA CYS A 32 5.85 12.48 33.27
C CYS A 32 4.58 12.53 32.44
N LYS A 33 4.11 13.72 32.07
CA LYS A 33 2.87 13.95 31.34
C LYS A 33 3.06 14.07 29.83
N ASP A 34 4.26 14.37 29.40
CA ASP A 34 4.58 14.66 28.00
C ASP A 34 5.73 13.79 27.52
N VAL A 35 5.56 13.23 26.30
CA VAL A 35 6.57 12.41 25.64
C VAL A 35 6.77 12.91 24.23
N CYS A 36 8.02 13.13 23.83
CA CYS A 36 8.38 13.44 22.48
C CYS A 36 9.23 12.33 21.88
N MET A 37 8.90 11.88 20.66
CA MET A 37 9.66 10.88 19.94
C MET A 37 9.76 11.21 18.45
N GLU A 38 10.82 10.75 17.82
CA GLU A 38 11.01 10.90 16.37
C GLU A 38 10.16 9.91 15.57
N SER A 39 9.63 10.36 14.41
CA SER A 39 8.79 9.55 13.51
C SER A 39 9.59 8.66 12.56
N THR A 40 10.68 8.05 13.03
CA THR A 40 11.50 7.16 12.19
C THR A 40 10.75 5.88 11.83
N GLY A 41 10.48 5.70 10.55
CA GLY A 41 9.80 4.51 10.00
C GLY A 41 8.48 4.21 10.70
N LYS A 42 8.34 2.98 11.22
CA LYS A 42 7.17 2.50 11.97
C LYS A 42 7.45 2.29 13.46
N TYR A 43 8.68 2.56 13.91
CA TYR A 43 9.13 2.20 15.26
C TYR A 43 8.44 2.99 16.38
N TRP A 44 7.95 4.19 16.09
CA TRP A 44 7.18 5.00 17.01
C TRP A 44 5.77 4.48 17.30
N ILE A 45 5.17 3.71 16.35
CA ILE A 45 3.76 3.28 16.43
C ILE A 45 3.48 2.37 17.64
N PRO A 46 4.28 1.33 17.94
CA PRO A 46 4.07 0.51 19.14
C PRO A 46 4.15 1.31 20.42
N VAL A 47 5.07 2.28 20.50
CA VAL A 47 5.23 3.16 21.66
C VAL A 47 4.01 4.08 21.79
N TRP A 48 3.58 4.70 20.68
CA TRP A 48 2.37 5.51 20.63
C TRP A 48 1.16 4.75 21.15
N ASN A 49 0.90 3.55 20.62
CA ASN A 49 -0.27 2.74 20.97
C ASN A 49 -0.37 2.38 22.47
N ILE A 50 0.74 2.37 23.18
CA ILE A 50 0.78 2.09 24.62
C ILE A 50 0.63 3.37 25.44
N LEU A 51 1.04 4.51 24.91
CA LEU A 51 1.11 5.77 25.65
C LEU A 51 -0.05 6.72 25.37
N GLU A 52 -0.71 6.63 24.19
CA GLU A 52 -1.70 7.62 23.70
C GLU A 52 -2.87 7.90 24.67
N ASP A 53 -3.21 6.91 25.52
CA ASP A 53 -4.33 7.04 26.46
C ASP A 53 -3.91 7.57 27.85
N VAL A 54 -2.61 7.73 28.11
CA VAL A 54 -2.11 8.02 29.48
C VAL A 54 -1.21 9.25 29.58
N VAL A 55 -0.54 9.62 28.48
CA VAL A 55 0.33 10.81 28.44
C VAL A 55 0.14 11.54 27.11
N HIS A 56 0.44 12.82 27.10
CA HIS A 56 0.47 13.59 25.86
C HIS A 56 1.72 13.19 25.05
N VAL A 57 1.51 12.61 23.88
CA VAL A 57 2.58 12.12 23.01
C VAL A 57 2.73 13.05 21.80
N VAL A 58 3.94 13.53 21.56
CA VAL A 58 4.30 14.31 20.37
C VAL A 58 5.22 13.49 19.49
N VAL A 59 4.83 13.30 18.23
CA VAL A 59 5.67 12.64 17.22
C VAL A 59 6.30 13.72 16.34
N ALA A 60 7.61 13.83 16.42
CA ALA A 60 8.38 14.83 15.71
C ALA A 60 8.85 14.32 14.35
N ASN A 61 8.79 15.17 13.32
CA ASN A 61 9.41 14.86 12.04
C ASN A 61 10.96 14.94 12.20
N PRO A 62 11.73 13.94 11.71
CA PRO A 62 13.20 13.94 11.77
C PRO A 62 13.85 15.22 11.27
N LYS A 63 13.24 15.87 10.27
CA LYS A 63 13.71 17.14 9.71
C LYS A 63 13.85 18.26 10.77
N TRP A 64 13.00 18.25 11.80
CA TRP A 64 12.93 19.30 12.81
C TRP A 64 13.74 18.97 14.07
N VAL A 65 14.10 17.69 14.27
CA VAL A 65 14.80 17.23 15.48
C VAL A 65 16.18 16.66 15.18
N SER A 66 16.62 16.64 13.92
CA SER A 66 17.97 16.17 13.57
C SER A 66 19.02 17.07 14.22
N ALA A 67 19.91 16.45 15.00
CA ALA A 67 21.05 17.14 15.58
C ALA A 67 22.01 17.66 14.50
N VAL A 68 22.64 18.79 14.76
CA VAL A 68 23.74 19.31 13.94
C VAL A 68 24.86 18.26 13.90
N LYS A 69 25.45 18.06 12.71
CA LYS A 69 26.47 17.04 12.39
C LYS A 69 27.46 16.75 13.52
N GLY A 70 27.48 15.53 14.02
CA GLY A 70 28.41 15.00 15.01
C GLY A 70 28.23 13.50 15.19
N ASN A 71 29.06 12.85 16.02
CA ASN A 71 28.90 11.43 16.33
C ASN A 71 27.50 11.14 16.90
N LYS A 72 26.71 10.37 16.13
CA LYS A 72 25.39 9.91 16.56
C LYS A 72 25.52 8.97 17.76
N ASP A 73 24.88 9.36 18.85
CA ASP A 73 24.69 8.55 20.04
C ASP A 73 23.23 8.70 20.49
N ASP A 74 22.50 7.59 20.57
CA ASP A 74 21.08 7.55 20.96
C ASP A 74 20.79 8.33 22.26
N THR A 75 21.78 8.39 23.16
CA THR A 75 21.65 9.15 24.41
C THR A 75 21.67 10.66 24.16
N LYS A 76 22.56 11.12 23.30
CA LYS A 76 22.66 12.53 22.93
C LYS A 76 21.42 12.96 22.14
N ASP A 77 20.96 12.10 21.25
CA ASP A 77 19.77 12.35 20.41
C ASP A 77 18.51 12.44 21.27
N SER A 78 18.29 11.52 22.21
CA SER A 78 17.12 11.56 23.10
C SER A 78 17.12 12.79 24.02
N ARG A 79 18.28 13.20 24.54
CA ARG A 79 18.41 14.42 25.32
C ARG A 79 18.13 15.67 24.48
N TRP A 80 18.71 15.74 23.30
CA TRP A 80 18.52 16.83 22.36
C TRP A 80 17.03 17.02 21.98
N ILE A 81 16.34 15.92 21.63
CA ILE A 81 14.90 15.96 21.34
C ILE A 81 14.12 16.45 22.56
N GLY A 82 14.47 15.99 23.77
CA GLY A 82 13.84 16.42 25.01
C GLY A 82 14.04 17.91 25.29
N ASP A 83 15.24 18.43 25.06
CA ASP A 83 15.55 19.86 25.25
C ASP A 83 14.81 20.74 24.23
N LEU A 84 14.79 20.35 22.96
CA LEU A 84 14.01 21.06 21.92
C LEU A 84 12.51 21.05 22.24
N PHE A 85 11.98 19.92 22.67
CA PHE A 85 10.58 19.76 23.01
C PHE A 85 10.20 20.66 24.20
N ARG A 86 11.01 20.65 25.26
CA ARG A 86 10.82 21.50 26.44
C ARG A 86 10.84 23.00 26.11
N MET A 87 11.62 23.40 25.13
CA MET A 87 11.67 24.79 24.64
C MET A 87 10.51 25.15 23.70
N GLY A 88 9.61 24.20 23.37
CA GLY A 88 8.50 24.43 22.43
C GLY A 88 8.94 24.50 20.94
N LEU A 89 10.15 24.05 20.62
CA LEU A 89 10.72 24.14 19.28
C LEU A 89 10.38 22.94 18.38
N VAL A 90 9.63 21.94 18.87
CA VAL A 90 9.26 20.75 18.12
C VAL A 90 7.82 20.85 17.64
N PRO A 91 7.59 21.07 16.34
CA PRO A 91 6.25 20.96 15.77
C PRO A 91 5.83 19.49 15.75
N GLY A 92 4.71 19.18 16.40
CA GLY A 92 4.13 17.84 16.41
C GLY A 92 3.54 17.46 15.06
N SER A 93 3.78 16.22 14.63
CA SER A 93 3.10 15.64 13.48
C SER A 93 1.66 15.28 13.86
N PHE A 94 0.71 15.55 12.96
CA PHE A 94 -0.67 15.11 13.16
C PHE A 94 -0.75 13.58 13.09
N VAL A 95 -1.20 12.97 14.18
CA VAL A 95 -1.48 11.53 14.26
C VAL A 95 -2.99 11.33 14.37
N PRO A 96 -3.64 10.73 13.36
CA PRO A 96 -5.08 10.46 13.40
C PRO A 96 -5.43 9.51 14.54
N ASN A 97 -6.69 9.50 14.95
CA ASN A 97 -7.21 8.52 15.90
C ASN A 97 -7.03 7.08 15.40
N LYS A 98 -7.09 6.13 16.31
CA LYS A 98 -6.81 4.70 16.03
C LYS A 98 -7.65 4.13 14.90
N LYS A 99 -8.94 4.47 14.81
CA LYS A 99 -9.83 3.98 13.73
C LYS A 99 -9.38 4.48 12.36
N ILE A 100 -9.02 5.74 12.24
CA ILE A 100 -8.51 6.32 10.99
C ILE A 100 -7.13 5.75 10.65
N ARG A 101 -6.27 5.46 11.64
CA ARG A 101 -4.98 4.80 11.38
C ARG A 101 -5.17 3.43 10.74
N VAL A 102 -6.07 2.61 11.27
CA VAL A 102 -6.40 1.30 10.70
C VAL A 102 -6.97 1.46 9.29
N LEU A 103 -7.92 2.36 9.07
CA LEU A 103 -8.46 2.64 7.73
C LEU A 103 -7.35 3.02 6.73
N ARG A 104 -6.38 3.83 7.13
CA ARG A 104 -5.22 4.19 6.29
C ARG A 104 -4.34 2.99 5.94
N GLU A 105 -4.21 2.00 6.82
CA GLU A 105 -3.48 0.77 6.50
C GLU A 105 -4.20 -0.03 5.41
N PHE A 106 -5.52 -0.20 5.51
CA PHE A 106 -6.34 -0.89 4.52
C PHE A 106 -6.29 -0.18 3.16
N THR A 107 -6.51 1.13 3.12
CA THR A 107 -6.49 1.90 1.87
C THR A 107 -5.12 1.92 1.21
N ARG A 108 -4.03 2.00 1.97
CA ARG A 108 -2.65 1.91 1.45
C ARG A 108 -2.34 0.52 0.90
N TYR A 109 -2.80 -0.53 1.57
CA TYR A 109 -2.61 -1.89 1.07
C TYR A 109 -3.43 -2.13 -0.20
N ARG A 110 -4.68 -1.65 -0.24
CA ARG A 110 -5.49 -1.64 -1.45
C ARG A 110 -4.77 -0.95 -2.62
N TYR A 111 -4.21 0.22 -2.41
CA TYR A 111 -3.45 0.93 -3.42
C TYR A 111 -2.29 0.10 -3.98
N LYS A 112 -1.54 -0.59 -3.11
CA LYS A 112 -0.47 -1.49 -3.54
C LYS A 112 -0.97 -2.65 -4.39
N LEU A 113 -2.09 -3.27 -4.02
CA LEU A 113 -2.69 -4.34 -4.81
C LEU A 113 -3.17 -3.84 -6.18
N ILE A 114 -3.74 -2.64 -6.27
CA ILE A 114 -4.10 -2.02 -7.55
C ILE A 114 -2.86 -1.79 -8.43
N SER A 115 -1.76 -1.33 -7.86
CA SER A 115 -0.48 -1.19 -8.58
C SER A 115 0.04 -2.53 -9.09
N MET A 116 0.01 -3.58 -8.25
CA MET A 116 0.38 -4.94 -8.64
C MET A 116 -0.53 -5.47 -9.75
N ARG A 117 -1.83 -5.24 -9.66
CA ARG A 117 -2.80 -5.60 -10.70
C ARG A 117 -2.46 -4.97 -12.05
N SER A 118 -2.09 -3.69 -12.06
CA SER A 118 -1.67 -3.00 -13.28
C SER A 118 -0.40 -3.62 -13.87
N SER A 119 0.55 -4.02 -13.01
CA SER A 119 1.76 -4.71 -13.44
C SER A 119 1.44 -6.09 -14.07
N GLU A 120 0.50 -6.85 -13.50
CA GLU A 120 0.07 -8.13 -14.08
C GLU A 120 -0.67 -7.94 -15.40
N ARG A 121 -1.49 -6.89 -15.55
CA ARG A 121 -2.10 -6.55 -16.85
C ARG A 121 -1.03 -6.34 -17.92
N ASN A 122 -0.01 -5.59 -17.63
CA ASN A 122 1.09 -5.36 -18.57
C ASN A 122 1.86 -6.64 -18.90
N ARG A 123 2.13 -7.50 -17.89
CA ARG A 123 2.79 -8.80 -18.12
C ARG A 123 1.96 -9.71 -19.02
N PHE A 124 0.65 -9.76 -18.79
CA PHE A 124 -0.28 -10.53 -19.58
C PHE A 124 -0.28 -10.05 -21.04
N GLN A 125 -0.43 -8.75 -21.26
CA GLN A 125 -0.43 -8.16 -22.60
C GLN A 125 0.90 -8.42 -23.31
N ASN A 126 2.02 -8.17 -22.66
CA ASN A 126 3.35 -8.43 -23.22
C ASN A 126 3.57 -9.90 -23.59
N ALA A 127 2.98 -10.85 -22.84
CA ALA A 127 3.11 -12.27 -23.15
C ALA A 127 2.44 -12.64 -24.49
N PHE A 128 1.37 -11.96 -24.89
CA PHE A 128 0.76 -12.11 -26.21
C PHE A 128 1.57 -11.39 -27.30
N THR A 129 2.03 -10.18 -27.00
CA THR A 129 2.82 -9.38 -27.97
C THR A 129 4.10 -10.11 -28.40
N VAL A 130 4.83 -10.74 -27.48
CA VAL A 130 6.05 -11.51 -27.81
C VAL A 130 5.76 -12.80 -28.62
N CYS A 131 4.50 -13.21 -28.70
CA CYS A 131 4.04 -14.33 -29.50
C CYS A 131 3.38 -13.88 -30.83
N ASN A 132 3.70 -12.66 -31.29
CA ASN A 132 3.18 -12.05 -32.53
C ASN A 132 1.67 -11.79 -32.52
N SER A 133 1.05 -11.59 -31.36
CA SER A 133 -0.32 -11.10 -31.29
C SER A 133 -0.31 -9.58 -31.18
N THR A 134 -0.99 -8.90 -32.08
CA THR A 134 -1.17 -7.44 -32.06
C THR A 134 -2.61 -7.06 -31.69
N LEU A 135 -3.29 -7.91 -30.93
CA LEU A 135 -4.68 -7.67 -30.48
C LEU A 135 -4.84 -6.39 -29.68
N ASP A 136 -3.81 -5.96 -28.96
CA ASP A 136 -3.77 -4.72 -28.20
C ASP A 136 -3.76 -3.46 -29.07
N ALA A 137 -3.29 -3.54 -30.31
CA ALA A 137 -3.41 -2.46 -31.28
C ALA A 137 -4.83 -2.34 -31.86
N VAL A 138 -5.57 -3.45 -31.89
CA VAL A 138 -6.92 -3.53 -32.47
C VAL A 138 -8.00 -3.31 -31.41
N LEU A 139 -7.91 -3.98 -30.27
CA LEU A 139 -8.89 -3.95 -29.20
C LEU A 139 -8.46 -3.00 -28.09
N PHE A 140 -9.25 -1.97 -27.82
CA PHE A 140 -8.94 -0.96 -26.80
C PHE A 140 -8.80 -1.55 -25.39
N ASP A 141 -9.63 -2.54 -25.05
CA ASP A 141 -9.58 -3.21 -23.74
C ASP A 141 -9.26 -4.70 -23.91
N MET A 142 -8.03 -5.06 -23.60
CA MET A 142 -7.53 -6.44 -23.61
C MET A 142 -8.14 -7.33 -22.52
N PHE A 143 -8.90 -6.76 -21.59
CA PHE A 143 -9.63 -7.48 -20.53
C PHE A 143 -11.15 -7.41 -20.71
N GLY A 144 -11.59 -6.83 -21.83
CA GLY A 144 -12.99 -6.83 -22.23
C GLY A 144 -13.45 -8.21 -22.73
N LYS A 145 -14.77 -8.43 -22.76
CA LYS A 145 -15.39 -9.73 -23.08
C LYS A 145 -14.88 -10.35 -24.38
N SER A 146 -14.77 -9.57 -25.46
CA SER A 146 -14.29 -10.06 -26.76
C SER A 146 -12.81 -10.46 -26.72
N ALA A 147 -11.95 -9.62 -26.13
CA ALA A 147 -10.53 -9.90 -26.02
C ALA A 147 -10.27 -11.14 -25.15
N THR A 148 -10.96 -11.26 -24.01
CA THR A 148 -10.84 -12.41 -23.12
C THR A 148 -11.27 -13.71 -23.81
N ALA A 149 -12.37 -13.70 -24.58
CA ALA A 149 -12.82 -14.87 -25.31
C ALA A 149 -11.79 -15.31 -26.37
N ILE A 150 -11.20 -14.37 -27.11
CA ILE A 150 -10.16 -14.65 -28.11
C ILE A 150 -8.90 -15.19 -27.40
N GLN A 151 -8.44 -14.55 -26.33
CA GLN A 151 -7.25 -14.96 -25.59
C GLN A 151 -7.39 -16.37 -25.03
N ASN A 152 -8.54 -16.71 -24.45
CA ASN A 152 -8.80 -18.06 -23.95
C ASN A 152 -8.72 -19.10 -25.09
N TYR A 153 -9.34 -18.78 -26.22
CA TYR A 153 -9.22 -19.65 -27.40
C TYR A 153 -7.77 -19.83 -27.86
N LEU A 154 -6.99 -18.74 -27.93
CA LEU A 154 -5.57 -18.82 -28.31
C LEU A 154 -4.70 -19.62 -27.32
N LEU A 155 -5.07 -19.65 -26.05
CA LEU A 155 -4.40 -20.46 -25.04
C LEU A 155 -4.76 -21.95 -25.12
N ASP A 156 -5.97 -22.27 -25.61
CA ASP A 156 -6.49 -23.64 -25.63
C ASP A 156 -6.25 -24.34 -26.98
N THR A 157 -5.88 -23.59 -28.03
CA THR A 157 -5.62 -24.17 -29.37
C THR A 157 -4.15 -24.17 -29.73
N ASP A 158 -3.72 -25.18 -30.47
CA ASP A 158 -2.39 -25.22 -31.11
C ASP A 158 -2.42 -24.71 -32.56
N VAL A 159 -3.60 -24.70 -33.17
CA VAL A 159 -3.82 -24.20 -34.54
C VAL A 159 -4.87 -23.09 -34.50
N VAL A 160 -4.41 -21.87 -34.73
CA VAL A 160 -5.28 -20.69 -34.70
C VAL A 160 -6.15 -20.62 -35.96
N ASN A 161 -7.45 -20.44 -35.74
CA ASN A 161 -8.39 -20.10 -36.82
C ASN A 161 -8.78 -18.61 -36.67
N PRO A 162 -8.26 -17.70 -37.53
CA PRO A 162 -8.56 -16.28 -37.45
C PRO A 162 -10.05 -15.95 -37.60
N ALA A 163 -10.78 -16.69 -38.44
CA ALA A 163 -12.21 -16.48 -38.64
C ALA A 163 -13.01 -16.82 -37.35
N TYR A 164 -12.58 -17.85 -36.63
CA TYR A 164 -13.19 -18.16 -35.33
C TYR A 164 -12.91 -17.06 -34.29
N CYS A 165 -11.70 -16.51 -34.25
CA CYS A 165 -11.39 -15.37 -33.39
C CYS A 165 -12.30 -14.17 -33.66
N ALA A 166 -12.55 -13.87 -34.96
CA ALA A 166 -13.46 -12.82 -35.37
C ALA A 166 -14.91 -13.10 -34.95
N SER A 167 -15.35 -14.35 -34.93
CA SER A 167 -16.70 -14.74 -34.49
C SER A 167 -16.96 -14.49 -33.00
N LEU A 168 -15.91 -14.45 -32.18
CA LEU A 168 -15.99 -14.18 -30.74
C LEU A 168 -16.20 -12.70 -30.41
N LEU A 169 -16.13 -11.81 -31.40
CA LEU A 169 -16.33 -10.39 -31.22
C LEU A 169 -17.78 -10.04 -30.88
N GLN A 170 -17.97 -9.17 -29.90
CA GLN A 170 -19.28 -8.74 -29.42
C GLN A 170 -19.58 -7.28 -29.77
N ARG A 171 -20.85 -6.95 -29.98
CA ARG A 171 -21.37 -5.59 -30.14
C ARG A 171 -20.54 -4.77 -31.17
N THR A 172 -20.05 -3.61 -30.76
CA THR A 172 -19.29 -2.67 -31.59
C THR A 172 -17.94 -3.22 -32.06
N ALA A 173 -17.35 -4.18 -31.33
CA ALA A 173 -16.09 -4.80 -31.71
C ALA A 173 -16.21 -5.63 -33.00
N LYS A 174 -17.40 -6.08 -33.39
CA LYS A 174 -17.64 -6.81 -34.67
C LYS A 174 -17.16 -6.05 -35.91
N LYS A 175 -17.16 -4.72 -35.86
CA LYS A 175 -16.65 -3.88 -36.95
C LYS A 175 -15.15 -4.06 -37.21
N LYS A 176 -14.42 -4.60 -36.25
CA LYS A 176 -12.97 -4.84 -36.30
C LYS A 176 -12.61 -6.29 -36.68
N SER A 177 -13.53 -7.01 -37.28
CA SER A 177 -13.36 -8.42 -37.60
C SER A 177 -12.14 -8.69 -38.47
N ALA A 178 -11.94 -7.90 -39.56
CA ALA A 178 -10.79 -8.03 -40.44
C ALA A 178 -9.46 -7.74 -39.72
N ASP A 179 -9.44 -6.69 -38.89
CA ASP A 179 -8.23 -6.31 -38.15
C ASP A 179 -7.86 -7.37 -37.08
N VAL A 180 -8.87 -7.99 -36.43
CA VAL A 180 -8.65 -9.07 -35.46
C VAL A 180 -8.11 -10.31 -36.19
N MET A 181 -8.63 -10.68 -37.36
CA MET A 181 -8.07 -11.80 -38.11
C MET A 181 -6.60 -11.58 -38.46
N ALA A 182 -6.25 -10.38 -38.91
CA ALA A 182 -4.87 -10.02 -39.23
C ALA A 182 -3.98 -10.00 -37.95
N ALA A 183 -4.54 -9.54 -36.83
CA ALA A 183 -3.81 -9.45 -35.55
C ALA A 183 -3.44 -10.80 -34.90
N VAL A 184 -4.12 -11.87 -35.30
CA VAL A 184 -3.85 -13.24 -34.78
C VAL A 184 -3.23 -14.14 -35.87
N GLU A 185 -3.05 -13.63 -37.08
CA GLU A 185 -2.38 -14.36 -38.15
C GLU A 185 -0.93 -14.64 -37.79
N GLY A 186 -0.50 -15.90 -37.91
CA GLY A 186 0.86 -16.31 -37.51
C GLY A 186 1.12 -16.40 -36.03
N PHE A 187 0.12 -16.17 -35.15
CA PHE A 187 0.27 -16.36 -33.72
C PHE A 187 0.68 -17.80 -33.40
N LYS A 188 1.73 -17.95 -32.60
CA LYS A 188 2.20 -19.23 -32.06
C LYS A 188 2.67 -19.02 -30.63
N MET A 189 2.27 -19.94 -29.76
CA MET A 189 2.67 -19.94 -28.35
C MET A 189 3.04 -21.37 -27.95
N SER A 190 4.21 -21.56 -27.35
CA SER A 190 4.62 -22.86 -26.80
C SER A 190 3.78 -23.26 -25.60
N ALA A 191 3.84 -24.52 -25.21
CA ALA A 191 3.12 -25.00 -24.02
C ALA A 191 3.59 -24.27 -22.74
N GLU A 192 4.89 -23.98 -22.62
CA GLU A 192 5.48 -23.26 -21.49
C GLU A 192 5.03 -21.79 -21.48
N GLN A 193 4.90 -21.16 -22.65
CA GLN A 193 4.38 -19.80 -22.77
C GLN A 193 2.90 -19.74 -22.38
N LYS A 194 2.09 -20.69 -22.83
CA LYS A 194 0.67 -20.81 -22.45
C LYS A 194 0.53 -20.97 -20.92
N GLU A 195 1.33 -21.86 -20.34
CA GLU A 195 1.33 -22.09 -18.89
C GLU A 195 1.71 -20.82 -18.11
N ARG A 196 2.75 -20.12 -18.57
CA ARG A 196 3.11 -18.80 -17.98
C ARG A 196 1.96 -17.81 -18.01
N VAL A 197 1.22 -17.76 -19.11
CA VAL A 197 0.05 -16.84 -19.23
C VAL A 197 -1.06 -17.27 -18.27
N ARG A 198 -1.33 -18.56 -18.11
CA ARG A 198 -2.33 -19.07 -17.14
C ARG A 198 -1.96 -18.69 -15.70
N ILE A 199 -0.70 -18.85 -15.31
CA ILE A 199 -0.20 -18.40 -13.99
C ILE A 199 -0.43 -16.88 -13.78
N ILE A 200 -0.17 -16.06 -14.81
CA ILE A 200 -0.43 -14.61 -14.74
C ILE A 200 -1.93 -14.33 -14.60
N GLN A 201 -2.80 -15.05 -15.30
CA GLN A 201 -4.26 -14.91 -15.18
C GLN A 201 -4.77 -15.27 -13.79
N GLU A 202 -4.28 -16.36 -13.22
CA GLU A 202 -4.61 -16.79 -11.85
C GLU A 202 -4.20 -15.73 -10.84
N HIS A 203 -2.96 -15.24 -10.92
CA HIS A 203 -2.48 -14.19 -10.03
C HIS A 203 -3.29 -12.89 -10.18
N PHE A 204 -3.65 -12.52 -11.40
CA PHE A 204 -4.51 -11.36 -11.64
C PHE A 204 -5.91 -11.56 -11.01
N SER A 205 -6.48 -12.75 -11.13
CA SER A 205 -7.76 -13.12 -10.49
C SER A 205 -7.67 -13.05 -8.97
N ASP A 206 -6.61 -13.59 -8.40
CA ASP A 206 -6.34 -13.54 -6.96
C ASP A 206 -6.23 -12.10 -6.43
N ILE A 207 -5.51 -11.24 -7.15
CA ILE A 207 -5.41 -9.83 -6.76
C ILE A 207 -6.80 -9.18 -6.77
N ASN A 208 -7.63 -9.44 -7.78
CA ASN A 208 -8.98 -8.89 -7.85
C ASN A 208 -9.85 -9.35 -6.67
N ALA A 209 -9.80 -10.63 -6.33
CA ALA A 209 -10.52 -11.17 -5.17
C ALA A 209 -10.08 -10.51 -3.85
N ARG A 210 -8.78 -10.29 -3.68
CA ARG A 210 -8.21 -9.62 -2.49
C ARG A 210 -8.61 -8.15 -2.44
N VAL A 211 -8.61 -7.43 -3.58
CA VAL A 211 -9.09 -6.05 -3.67
C VAL A 211 -10.56 -5.98 -3.28
N ALA A 212 -11.41 -6.87 -3.80
CA ALA A 212 -12.83 -6.90 -3.45
C ALA A 212 -13.07 -7.13 -1.95
N ARG A 213 -12.27 -8.00 -1.31
CA ARG A 213 -12.33 -8.20 0.15
C ARG A 213 -11.93 -6.95 0.93
N LEU A 214 -10.85 -6.26 0.49
CA LEU A 214 -10.46 -5.00 1.12
C LEU A 214 -11.51 -3.92 0.95
N ASP A 215 -12.14 -3.83 -0.23
CA ASP A 215 -13.21 -2.87 -0.49
C ASP A 215 -14.42 -3.11 0.43
N ALA A 216 -14.78 -4.37 0.66
CA ALA A 216 -15.85 -4.70 1.59
C ALA A 216 -15.53 -4.27 3.04
N GLU A 217 -14.30 -4.51 3.51
CA GLU A 217 -13.89 -4.10 4.86
C GLU A 217 -13.74 -2.56 4.97
N ILE A 218 -13.18 -1.90 3.96
CA ILE A 218 -13.10 -0.44 3.90
C ILE A 218 -14.51 0.17 3.98
N ASN A 219 -15.47 -0.34 3.19
CA ASN A 219 -16.85 0.15 3.20
C ASN A 219 -17.51 0.02 4.57
N LYS A 220 -17.31 -1.09 5.28
CA LYS A 220 -17.79 -1.24 6.68
C LYS A 220 -17.18 -0.20 7.62
N MET A 221 -15.88 0.08 7.47
CA MET A 221 -15.18 1.05 8.31
C MET A 221 -15.61 2.49 8.00
N VAL A 222 -15.91 2.78 6.73
CA VAL A 222 -16.24 4.12 6.23
C VAL A 222 -17.68 4.50 6.48
N SER A 223 -18.61 3.54 6.63
CA SER A 223 -20.04 3.80 6.84
C SER A 223 -20.33 4.73 8.02
N GLN A 224 -19.52 4.69 9.07
CA GLN A 224 -19.66 5.61 10.22
C GLN A 224 -19.23 7.06 9.91
N TYR A 225 -18.65 7.34 8.74
CA TYR A 225 -18.16 8.65 8.31
C TYR A 225 -18.90 9.20 7.08
N GLU A 226 -20.06 8.65 6.72
CA GLU A 226 -20.81 9.06 5.52
C GLU A 226 -21.15 10.55 5.50
N SER A 227 -21.52 11.11 6.65
CA SER A 227 -21.81 12.54 6.78
C SER A 227 -20.58 13.43 6.50
N GLN A 228 -19.39 13.00 6.94
CA GLN A 228 -18.15 13.73 6.70
C GLN A 228 -17.70 13.58 5.24
N ILE A 229 -17.88 12.41 4.65
CA ILE A 229 -17.54 12.13 3.26
C ILE A 229 -18.42 12.95 2.32
N SER A 230 -19.72 13.05 2.60
CA SER A 230 -20.64 13.85 1.79
C SER A 230 -20.32 15.36 1.77
N LEU A 231 -19.55 15.85 2.74
CA LEU A 231 -19.05 17.23 2.74
C LEU A 231 -17.82 17.43 1.85
N LEU A 232 -17.17 16.37 1.39
CA LEU A 232 -15.95 16.40 0.57
C LEU A 232 -16.22 16.11 -0.90
N CYS A 233 -17.40 15.61 -1.23
CA CYS A 233 -17.88 15.30 -2.57
C CYS A 233 -18.92 16.31 -3.04
#